data_a323238d7f832092ea25e222e954dae7
#
_entry.id   a323238d7f832092ea25e222e954dae7
#
_cell.length_a   1.000
_cell.length_b   1.000
_cell.length_c   1.000
_cell.angle_alpha   90.00
_cell.angle_beta   90.00
_cell.angle_gamma   90.00
#
_symmetry.space_group_name_H-M   'P 1'
#
loop_
_entity.id
_entity.type
_entity.pdbx_description
1 polymer ?
#
loop_
_entity_poly.entity_id
_entity_poly.type
_entity_poly.pdbx_seq_one_letter_code
_entity_poly.pdbx_strand_id
1 'polypeptide(L)'
;MPPSAYFVGSAVFHYLGPSFAVLLFARVEPLGVAWLRIASAALIFAAWRHPWRFLRGRLLLAWGVVLAVMNCCFYLAIDRLPLGTVAAIEFLPVIVLAALGARTPRNVGALVLAVPGVYLLTDVQLAGEPLGVAFAFANAILFALYIVLAHRVSRQPGMSGIDGLAASMLIAALVATPLAGWAAVPAFDDPVALAAGIGVGLTSSVIPYICDQLAMRRLARSTYALMVSLLPATATVIGVIVLAQIPSWVEVAGVALVVAGVAVHREPADAEPAPEPDASALAASSG
;
A
#
# COMPACT_ATOMS: atom_id res chain seq x y z
N MET A 1 -15.25 -8.07 -17.61
CA MET A 1 -14.52 -6.82 -17.57
C MET A 1 -13.07 -7.07 -18.01
N PRO A 2 -12.43 -6.18 -18.77
CA PRO A 2 -11.02 -6.33 -19.13
C PRO A 2 -10.14 -6.28 -17.88
N PRO A 3 -9.02 -7.03 -17.83
CA PRO A 3 -8.15 -7.10 -16.66
C PRO A 3 -7.61 -5.74 -16.20
N SER A 4 -7.37 -4.82 -17.12
CA SER A 4 -6.95 -3.45 -16.84
C SER A 4 -8.00 -2.65 -16.04
N ALA A 5 -9.30 -2.94 -16.21
CA ALA A 5 -10.36 -2.26 -15.46
C ALA A 5 -10.31 -2.58 -13.96
N TYR A 6 -9.91 -3.79 -13.57
CA TYR A 6 -9.72 -4.14 -12.16
C TYR A 6 -8.57 -3.35 -11.55
N PHE A 7 -7.47 -3.18 -12.29
CA PHE A 7 -6.35 -2.39 -11.79
C PHE A 7 -6.72 -0.90 -11.68
N VAL A 8 -7.34 -0.31 -12.70
CA VAL A 8 -7.80 1.09 -12.66
C VAL A 8 -8.77 1.29 -11.48
N GLY A 9 -9.69 0.35 -11.28
CA GLY A 9 -10.57 0.35 -10.11
C GLY A 9 -9.78 0.33 -8.80
N SER A 10 -8.80 -0.59 -8.67
CA SER A 10 -7.92 -0.63 -7.51
C SER A 10 -7.19 0.69 -7.28
N ALA A 11 -6.52 1.22 -8.30
CA ALA A 11 -5.75 2.46 -8.21
C ALA A 11 -6.61 3.66 -7.78
N VAL A 12 -7.81 3.78 -8.36
CA VAL A 12 -8.76 4.84 -7.99
C VAL A 12 -9.20 4.69 -6.53
N PHE A 13 -9.67 3.52 -6.12
CA PHE A 13 -10.13 3.30 -4.76
C PHE A 13 -9.00 3.38 -3.74
N HIS A 14 -7.79 3.01 -4.09
CA HIS A 14 -6.62 3.08 -3.23
C HIS A 14 -6.34 4.50 -2.73
N TYR A 15 -6.62 5.53 -3.56
CA TYR A 15 -6.42 6.93 -3.19
C TYR A 15 -7.72 7.70 -2.95
N LEU A 16 -8.85 7.26 -3.51
CA LEU A 16 -10.15 7.86 -3.23
C LEU A 16 -10.53 7.68 -1.75
N GLY A 17 -10.27 6.50 -1.18
CA GLY A 17 -10.50 6.26 0.24
C GLY A 17 -9.70 7.19 1.15
N PRO A 18 -8.35 7.29 1.02
CA PRO A 18 -7.56 8.27 1.75
C PRO A 18 -7.97 9.72 1.53
N SER A 19 -8.40 10.11 0.33
CA SER A 19 -8.87 11.49 0.10
C SER A 19 -10.16 11.77 0.85
N PHE A 20 -11.09 10.83 0.92
CA PHE A 20 -12.27 10.95 1.79
C PHE A 20 -11.89 10.95 3.27
N ALA A 21 -10.85 10.24 3.65
CA ALA A 21 -10.33 10.30 5.01
C ALA A 21 -9.81 11.69 5.39
N VAL A 22 -9.11 12.37 4.47
CA VAL A 22 -8.69 13.77 4.69
C VAL A 22 -9.88 14.69 4.94
N LEU A 23 -10.99 14.51 4.19
CA LEU A 23 -12.22 15.27 4.44
C LEU A 23 -12.84 14.96 5.82
N LEU A 24 -12.64 13.73 6.30
CA LEU A 24 -13.13 13.31 7.61
C LEU A 24 -12.29 13.88 8.77
N PHE A 25 -11.06 14.36 8.53
CA PHE A 25 -10.22 14.98 9.56
C PHE A 25 -10.83 16.23 10.19
N ALA A 26 -11.79 16.86 9.52
CA ALA A 26 -12.59 17.95 10.10
C ALA A 26 -13.49 17.51 11.30
N ARG A 27 -13.73 16.19 11.46
CA ARG A 27 -14.62 15.63 12.49
C ARG A 27 -13.91 14.67 13.43
N VAL A 28 -12.91 13.96 12.93
CA VAL A 28 -12.18 12.90 13.64
C VAL A 28 -10.69 13.10 13.39
N GLU A 29 -9.88 13.05 14.43
CA GLU A 29 -8.44 13.18 14.30
C GLU A 29 -7.84 12.12 13.35
N PRO A 30 -6.74 12.42 12.63
CA PRO A 30 -6.12 11.52 11.65
C PRO A 30 -5.86 10.11 12.18
N LEU A 31 -5.39 9.98 13.42
CA LEU A 31 -5.19 8.67 14.07
C LEU A 31 -6.51 7.93 14.29
N GLY A 32 -7.59 8.64 14.65
CA GLY A 32 -8.92 8.05 14.80
C GLY A 32 -9.46 7.51 13.48
N VAL A 33 -9.25 8.23 12.38
CA VAL A 33 -9.63 7.77 11.03
C VAL A 33 -8.77 6.58 10.60
N ALA A 34 -7.45 6.58 10.92
CA ALA A 34 -6.58 5.43 10.68
C ALA A 34 -7.07 4.18 11.41
N TRP A 35 -7.48 4.33 12.68
CA TRP A 35 -8.04 3.23 13.46
C TRP A 35 -9.36 2.72 12.89
N LEU A 36 -10.30 3.62 12.55
CA LEU A 36 -11.59 3.25 11.94
C LEU A 36 -11.39 2.45 10.64
N ARG A 37 -10.45 2.89 9.78
CA ARG A 37 -10.07 2.18 8.57
C ARG A 37 -9.58 0.77 8.87
N ILE A 38 -8.63 0.63 9.79
CA ILE A 38 -8.02 -0.67 10.13
C ILE A 38 -9.05 -1.58 10.79
N ALA A 39 -9.82 -1.07 11.76
CA ALA A 39 -10.80 -1.83 12.52
C ALA A 39 -11.94 -2.34 11.62
N SER A 40 -12.51 -1.47 10.76
CA SER A 40 -13.58 -1.86 9.84
C SER A 40 -13.10 -2.89 8.82
N ALA A 41 -11.92 -2.70 8.23
CA ALA A 41 -11.32 -3.67 7.32
C ALA A 41 -11.04 -5.01 8.02
N ALA A 42 -10.49 -4.97 9.25
CA ALA A 42 -10.24 -6.16 10.06
C ALA A 42 -11.52 -6.95 10.34
N LEU A 43 -12.61 -6.27 10.71
CA LEU A 43 -13.91 -6.90 10.94
C LEU A 43 -14.46 -7.57 9.69
N ILE A 44 -14.41 -6.88 8.54
CA ILE A 44 -14.86 -7.42 7.25
C ILE A 44 -14.05 -8.66 6.87
N PHE A 45 -12.71 -8.58 6.94
CA PHE A 45 -11.84 -9.72 6.62
C PHE A 45 -12.01 -10.86 7.63
N ALA A 46 -12.19 -10.56 8.93
CA ALA A 46 -12.40 -11.56 9.96
C ALA A 46 -13.72 -12.31 9.74
N ALA A 47 -14.80 -11.61 9.40
CA ALA A 47 -16.10 -12.21 9.09
C ALA A 47 -16.05 -13.07 7.83
N TRP A 48 -15.24 -12.66 6.82
CA TRP A 48 -15.16 -13.39 5.56
C TRP A 48 -14.19 -14.58 5.60
N ARG A 49 -12.99 -14.42 6.23
CA ARG A 49 -11.89 -15.41 6.13
C ARG A 49 -11.65 -16.22 7.39
N HIS A 50 -12.23 -15.83 8.53
CA HIS A 50 -12.10 -16.54 9.82
C HIS A 50 -10.64 -16.82 10.22
N PRO A 51 -9.75 -15.80 10.32
CA PRO A 51 -8.30 -15.96 10.41
C PRO A 51 -7.79 -16.42 11.79
N TRP A 52 -8.68 -16.79 12.72
CA TRP A 52 -8.39 -17.06 14.13
C TRP A 52 -7.27 -18.06 14.37
N ARG A 53 -7.16 -19.07 13.51
CA ARG A 53 -6.14 -20.14 13.60
C ARG A 53 -4.72 -19.65 13.29
N PHE A 54 -4.57 -18.50 12.62
CA PHE A 54 -3.28 -17.98 12.17
C PHE A 54 -2.68 -16.92 13.10
N LEU A 55 -3.38 -16.43 14.11
CA LEU A 55 -2.99 -15.28 14.93
C LEU A 55 -1.71 -15.48 15.78
N ARG A 56 -1.24 -16.72 15.94
CA ARG A 56 -0.06 -17.04 16.79
C ARG A 56 1.28 -17.02 16.05
N GLY A 57 1.30 -16.71 14.76
CA GLY A 57 2.52 -16.67 13.96
C GLY A 57 3.36 -15.42 14.24
N ARG A 58 4.64 -15.57 14.65
CA ARG A 58 5.55 -14.43 14.88
C ARG A 58 5.68 -13.53 13.66
N LEU A 59 5.68 -14.11 12.46
CA LEU A 59 5.76 -13.36 11.20
C LEU A 59 4.49 -12.55 10.94
N LEU A 60 3.32 -13.12 11.24
CA LEU A 60 2.03 -12.43 11.14
C LEU A 60 1.90 -11.31 12.18
N LEU A 61 2.40 -11.56 13.39
CA LEU A 61 2.46 -10.53 14.44
C LEU A 61 3.32 -9.35 13.96
N ALA A 62 4.53 -9.61 13.45
CA ALA A 62 5.39 -8.57 12.92
C ALA A 62 4.72 -7.81 11.77
N TRP A 63 4.05 -8.53 10.84
CA TRP A 63 3.34 -7.92 9.73
C TRP A 63 2.17 -7.05 10.19
N GLY A 64 1.37 -7.52 11.16
CA GLY A 64 0.27 -6.74 11.75
C GLY A 64 0.74 -5.49 12.48
N VAL A 65 1.85 -5.57 13.26
CA VAL A 65 2.45 -4.40 13.91
C VAL A 65 2.91 -3.38 12.88
N VAL A 66 3.66 -3.83 11.86
CA VAL A 66 4.12 -2.95 10.77
C VAL A 66 2.94 -2.31 10.07
N LEU A 67 1.90 -3.06 9.77
CA LEU A 67 0.69 -2.55 9.11
C LEU A 67 -0.03 -1.48 9.96
N ALA A 68 -0.12 -1.68 11.29
CA ALA A 68 -0.73 -0.71 12.20
C ALA A 68 0.05 0.62 12.22
N VAL A 69 1.37 0.54 12.47
CA VAL A 69 2.22 1.74 12.57
C VAL A 69 2.34 2.46 11.22
N MET A 70 2.47 1.70 10.13
CA MET A 70 2.49 2.22 8.76
C MET A 70 1.24 3.07 8.47
N ASN A 71 0.05 2.54 8.77
CA ASN A 71 -1.19 3.28 8.55
C ASN A 71 -1.27 4.54 9.42
N CYS A 72 -0.87 4.49 10.69
CA CYS A 72 -0.81 5.69 11.53
C CYS A 72 0.12 6.75 10.92
N CYS A 73 1.35 6.36 10.50
CA CYS A 73 2.27 7.28 9.84
C CYS A 73 1.71 7.85 8.53
N PHE A 74 1.06 7.01 7.71
CA PHE A 74 0.43 7.45 6.46
C PHE A 74 -0.63 8.53 6.70
N TYR A 75 -1.53 8.34 7.67
CA TYR A 75 -2.59 9.29 7.96
C TYR A 75 -2.05 10.58 8.57
N LEU A 76 -1.02 10.51 9.42
CA LEU A 76 -0.32 11.69 9.93
C LEU A 76 0.44 12.44 8.83
N ALA A 77 0.89 11.73 7.79
CA ALA A 77 1.54 12.35 6.64
C ALA A 77 0.53 13.07 5.74
N ILE A 78 -0.57 12.42 5.35
CA ILE A 78 -1.58 13.03 4.45
C ILE A 78 -2.42 14.12 5.11
N ASP A 79 -2.41 14.22 6.43
CA ASP A 79 -2.94 15.37 7.18
C ASP A 79 -2.13 16.65 6.95
N ARG A 80 -0.85 16.51 6.64
CA ARG A 80 0.13 17.61 6.54
C ARG A 80 0.64 17.85 5.13
N LEU A 81 0.69 16.80 4.31
CA LEU A 81 1.28 16.85 2.97
C LEU A 81 0.24 16.49 1.90
N PRO A 82 0.42 17.02 0.67
CA PRO A 82 -0.39 16.60 -0.47
C PRO A 82 -0.32 15.08 -0.69
N LEU A 83 -1.47 14.49 -1.02
CA LEU A 83 -1.61 13.04 -1.19
C LEU A 83 -0.63 12.48 -2.24
N GLY A 84 -0.43 13.20 -3.35
CA GLY A 84 0.52 12.82 -4.40
C GLY A 84 1.98 12.80 -3.92
N THR A 85 2.37 13.75 -3.05
CA THR A 85 3.71 13.80 -2.45
C THR A 85 3.95 12.60 -1.55
N VAL A 86 3.02 12.28 -0.66
CA VAL A 86 3.13 11.11 0.23
C VAL A 86 3.21 9.82 -0.57
N ALA A 87 2.35 9.66 -1.60
CA ALA A 87 2.36 8.51 -2.48
C ALA A 87 3.69 8.37 -3.24
N ALA A 88 4.27 9.47 -3.73
CA ALA A 88 5.55 9.43 -4.43
C ALA A 88 6.72 9.03 -3.50
N ILE A 89 6.77 9.57 -2.29
CA ILE A 89 7.79 9.21 -1.28
C ILE A 89 7.68 7.73 -0.90
N GLU A 90 6.46 7.18 -0.79
CA GLU A 90 6.19 5.80 -0.42
C GLU A 90 6.86 4.78 -1.35
N PHE A 91 7.03 5.10 -2.63
CA PHE A 91 7.65 4.19 -3.60
C PHE A 91 9.18 4.17 -3.56
N LEU A 92 9.84 5.18 -3.00
CA LEU A 92 11.32 5.26 -3.00
C LEU A 92 11.99 4.02 -2.37
N PRO A 93 11.63 3.57 -1.16
CA PRO A 93 12.27 2.40 -0.56
C PRO A 93 12.05 1.11 -1.36
N VAL A 94 10.93 1.00 -2.07
CA VAL A 94 10.65 -0.16 -2.95
C VAL A 94 11.63 -0.19 -4.11
N ILE A 95 11.89 0.97 -4.73
CA ILE A 95 12.88 1.09 -5.82
C ILE A 95 14.28 0.83 -5.30
N VAL A 96 14.63 1.33 -4.09
CA VAL A 96 15.92 1.07 -3.45
C VAL A 96 16.11 -0.43 -3.20
N LEU A 97 15.12 -1.10 -2.61
CA LEU A 97 15.17 -2.56 -2.36
C LEU A 97 15.37 -3.36 -3.65
N ALA A 98 14.69 -2.96 -4.71
CA ALA A 98 14.85 -3.59 -6.01
C ALA A 98 16.24 -3.36 -6.62
N ALA A 99 16.78 -2.15 -6.52
CA ALA A 99 18.13 -1.83 -7.00
C ALA A 99 19.22 -2.58 -6.21
N LEU A 100 19.01 -2.82 -4.91
CA LEU A 100 19.91 -3.63 -4.08
C LEU A 100 19.80 -5.12 -4.38
N GLY A 101 18.60 -5.61 -4.69
CA GLY A 101 18.34 -7.02 -5.01
C GLY A 101 18.84 -7.43 -6.39
N ALA A 102 18.72 -6.56 -7.39
CA ALA A 102 19.19 -6.81 -8.76
C ALA A 102 19.87 -5.54 -9.30
N ARG A 103 21.20 -5.52 -9.27
CA ARG A 103 22.04 -4.41 -9.76
C ARG A 103 22.09 -4.38 -11.29
N THR A 104 20.93 -4.24 -11.91
CA THR A 104 20.84 -4.08 -13.36
C THR A 104 20.96 -2.58 -13.73
N PRO A 105 21.50 -2.24 -14.93
CA PRO A 105 21.54 -0.84 -15.39
C PRO A 105 20.15 -0.18 -15.35
N ARG A 106 19.11 -0.97 -15.55
CA ARG A 106 17.72 -0.53 -15.52
C ARG A 106 17.26 -0.14 -14.10
N ASN A 107 17.57 -0.95 -13.09
CA ASN A 107 17.22 -0.64 -11.70
C ASN A 107 18.05 0.51 -11.14
N VAL A 108 19.30 0.65 -11.57
CA VAL A 108 20.12 1.84 -11.28
C VAL A 108 19.50 3.09 -11.94
N GLY A 109 19.09 3.00 -13.21
CA GLY A 109 18.39 4.08 -13.91
C GLY A 109 17.07 4.48 -13.21
N ALA A 110 16.31 3.50 -12.70
CA ALA A 110 15.11 3.74 -11.90
C ALA A 110 15.42 4.57 -10.64
N LEU A 111 16.50 4.23 -9.94
CA LEU A 111 16.95 4.94 -8.74
C LEU A 111 17.43 6.37 -9.07
N VAL A 112 18.17 6.54 -10.17
CA VAL A 112 18.64 7.85 -10.67
C VAL A 112 17.47 8.78 -11.01
N LEU A 113 16.33 8.25 -11.43
CA LEU A 113 15.11 9.04 -11.67
C LEU A 113 14.33 9.31 -10.38
N ALA A 114 14.13 8.29 -9.53
CA ALA A 114 13.27 8.40 -8.36
C ALA A 114 13.88 9.26 -7.25
N VAL A 115 15.19 9.18 -7.00
CA VAL A 115 15.85 9.95 -5.92
C VAL A 115 15.74 11.47 -6.13
N PRO A 116 16.05 12.03 -7.30
CA PRO A 116 15.82 13.45 -7.56
C PRO A 116 14.35 13.85 -7.49
N GLY A 117 13.44 12.95 -7.94
CA GLY A 117 12.00 13.18 -7.84
C GLY A 117 11.55 13.35 -6.39
N VAL A 118 11.95 12.43 -5.51
CA VAL A 118 11.63 12.52 -4.08
C VAL A 118 12.33 13.71 -3.43
N TYR A 119 13.57 14.02 -3.83
CA TYR A 119 14.29 15.20 -3.34
C TYR A 119 13.51 16.50 -3.64
N LEU A 120 13.05 16.69 -4.87
CA LEU A 120 12.24 17.85 -5.25
C LEU A 120 10.96 17.98 -4.42
N LEU A 121 10.26 16.86 -4.20
CA LEU A 121 9.04 16.83 -3.38
C LEU A 121 9.33 17.13 -1.91
N THR A 122 10.44 16.61 -1.39
CA THR A 122 10.84 16.80 0.00
C THR A 122 11.32 18.20 0.27
N ASP A 123 12.12 18.78 -0.61
CA ASP A 123 12.69 20.13 -0.47
C ASP A 123 11.59 21.20 -0.40
N VAL A 124 10.57 21.08 -1.25
CA VAL A 124 9.41 21.97 -1.23
C VAL A 124 8.64 21.91 0.10
N GLN A 125 8.54 20.72 0.71
CA GLN A 125 7.69 20.51 1.90
C GLN A 125 8.46 20.67 3.23
N LEU A 126 9.78 20.47 3.23
CA LEU A 126 10.59 20.57 4.45
C LEU A 126 10.53 21.94 5.12
N ALA A 127 10.43 23.00 4.32
CA ALA A 127 10.37 24.36 4.83
C ALA A 127 9.06 24.67 5.59
N GLY A 128 7.96 23.97 5.24
CA GLY A 128 6.63 24.19 5.83
C GLY A 128 6.20 23.10 6.82
N GLU A 129 6.43 21.82 6.47
CA GLU A 129 5.85 20.67 7.16
C GLU A 129 6.85 19.54 7.45
N PRO A 130 7.92 19.78 8.23
CA PRO A 130 8.98 18.79 8.46
C PRO A 130 8.47 17.51 9.15
N LEU A 131 7.45 17.62 10.02
CA LEU A 131 6.82 16.46 10.63
C LEU A 131 6.05 15.61 9.63
N GLY A 132 5.36 16.24 8.68
CA GLY A 132 4.68 15.55 7.58
C GLY A 132 5.67 14.73 6.75
N VAL A 133 6.82 15.33 6.41
CA VAL A 133 7.92 14.65 5.69
C VAL A 133 8.46 13.48 6.51
N ALA A 134 8.69 13.66 7.81
CA ALA A 134 9.18 12.58 8.69
C ALA A 134 8.19 11.40 8.70
N PHE A 135 6.88 11.66 8.82
CA PHE A 135 5.85 10.62 8.78
C PHE A 135 5.77 9.96 7.39
N ALA A 136 5.92 10.69 6.30
CA ALA A 136 5.92 10.13 4.95
C ALA A 136 7.10 9.16 4.74
N PHE A 137 8.31 9.50 5.18
CA PHE A 137 9.46 8.60 5.12
C PHE A 137 9.32 7.41 6.07
N ALA A 138 8.79 7.60 7.29
CA ALA A 138 8.50 6.49 8.20
C ALA A 138 7.49 5.52 7.57
N ASN A 139 6.41 6.04 6.99
CA ASN A 139 5.45 5.24 6.23
C ASN A 139 6.13 4.48 5.08
N ALA A 140 6.98 5.14 4.29
CA ALA A 140 7.66 4.54 3.15
C ALA A 140 8.57 3.37 3.55
N ILE A 141 9.35 3.51 4.64
CA ILE A 141 10.20 2.45 5.19
C ILE A 141 9.34 1.28 5.69
N LEU A 142 8.25 1.58 6.41
CA LEU A 142 7.32 0.57 6.91
C LEU A 142 6.57 -0.13 5.77
N PHE A 143 6.26 0.58 4.68
CA PHE A 143 5.66 0.00 3.49
C PHE A 143 6.61 -0.99 2.79
N ALA A 144 7.89 -0.67 2.65
CA ALA A 144 8.88 -1.61 2.16
C ALA A 144 8.99 -2.86 3.06
N LEU A 145 9.00 -2.67 4.38
CA LEU A 145 9.01 -3.79 5.34
C LEU A 145 7.71 -4.61 5.25
N TYR A 146 6.56 -3.95 5.08
CA TYR A 146 5.27 -4.59 4.83
C TYR A 146 5.34 -5.53 3.60
N ILE A 147 5.91 -5.07 2.48
CA ILE A 147 6.07 -5.87 1.27
C ILE A 147 6.95 -7.10 1.52
N VAL A 148 8.08 -6.92 2.21
CA VAL A 148 8.98 -8.03 2.56
C VAL A 148 8.29 -9.07 3.44
N LEU A 149 7.54 -8.63 4.45
CA LEU A 149 6.80 -9.51 5.35
C LEU A 149 5.64 -10.21 4.64
N ALA A 150 4.89 -9.48 3.80
CA ALA A 150 3.82 -10.04 2.99
C ALA A 150 4.34 -11.17 2.09
N HIS A 151 5.47 -10.92 1.41
CA HIS A 151 6.12 -11.92 0.56
C HIS A 151 6.56 -13.17 1.35
N ARG A 152 7.13 -12.99 2.55
CA ARG A 152 7.51 -14.11 3.43
C ARG A 152 6.29 -14.91 3.91
N VAL A 153 5.20 -14.24 4.24
CA VAL A 153 3.95 -14.88 4.67
C VAL A 153 3.32 -15.67 3.53
N SER A 154 3.30 -15.12 2.31
CA SER A 154 2.71 -15.79 1.14
C SER A 154 3.40 -17.10 0.76
N ARG A 155 4.66 -17.30 1.20
CA ARG A 155 5.44 -18.53 0.99
C ARG A 155 5.27 -19.56 2.11
N GLN A 156 4.48 -19.27 3.15
CA GLN A 156 4.25 -20.25 4.22
C GLN A 156 3.28 -21.36 3.76
N PRO A 157 3.64 -22.64 3.95
CA PRO A 157 2.75 -23.76 3.62
C PRO A 157 1.42 -23.66 4.38
N GLY A 158 0.32 -23.95 3.70
CA GLY A 158 -1.01 -24.05 4.31
C GLY A 158 -1.71 -22.71 4.58
N MET A 159 -1.16 -21.58 4.13
CA MET A 159 -1.77 -20.26 4.28
C MET A 159 -1.87 -19.54 2.93
N SER A 160 -3.06 -19.06 2.56
CA SER A 160 -3.20 -18.19 1.41
C SER A 160 -2.75 -16.75 1.73
N GLY A 161 -2.31 -15.99 0.74
CA GLY A 161 -1.95 -14.58 0.94
C GLY A 161 -3.11 -13.75 1.51
N ILE A 162 -4.37 -14.10 1.18
CA ILE A 162 -5.56 -13.43 1.70
C ILE A 162 -5.78 -13.79 3.18
N ASP A 163 -5.55 -15.04 3.57
CA ASP A 163 -5.68 -15.46 4.98
C ASP A 163 -4.61 -14.78 5.84
N GLY A 164 -3.38 -14.69 5.32
CA GLY A 164 -2.30 -13.97 5.97
C GLY A 164 -2.62 -12.48 6.14
N LEU A 165 -3.17 -11.83 5.12
CA LEU A 165 -3.61 -10.44 5.23
C LEU A 165 -4.74 -10.29 6.25
N ALA A 166 -5.77 -11.15 6.21
CA ALA A 166 -6.87 -11.11 7.15
C ALA A 166 -6.39 -11.23 8.60
N ALA A 167 -5.43 -12.13 8.85
CA ALA A 167 -4.81 -12.30 10.17
C ALA A 167 -3.99 -11.08 10.57
N SER A 168 -3.15 -10.55 9.67
CA SER A 168 -2.34 -9.36 9.97
C SER A 168 -3.19 -8.10 10.14
N MET A 169 -4.28 -7.95 9.41
CA MET A 169 -5.22 -6.84 9.58
C MET A 169 -5.92 -6.89 10.94
N LEU A 170 -6.31 -8.08 11.41
CA LEU A 170 -6.87 -8.25 12.75
C LEU A 170 -5.85 -7.93 13.84
N ILE A 171 -4.60 -8.40 13.69
CA ILE A 171 -3.51 -8.04 14.60
C ILE A 171 -3.25 -6.53 14.57
N ALA A 172 -3.28 -5.93 13.37
CA ALA A 172 -3.11 -4.48 13.22
C ALA A 172 -4.21 -3.70 13.95
N ALA A 173 -5.46 -4.15 13.88
CA ALA A 173 -6.56 -3.54 14.63
C ALA A 173 -6.33 -3.61 16.14
N LEU A 174 -5.89 -4.77 16.65
CA LEU A 174 -5.58 -4.95 18.08
C LEU A 174 -4.42 -4.05 18.52
N VAL A 175 -3.37 -3.93 17.72
CA VAL A 175 -2.21 -3.07 18.00
C VAL A 175 -2.55 -1.59 17.86
N ALA A 176 -3.34 -1.20 16.85
CA ALA A 176 -3.76 0.17 16.64
C ALA A 176 -4.72 0.67 17.74
N THR A 177 -5.47 -0.22 18.39
CA THR A 177 -6.46 0.19 19.41
C THR A 177 -5.84 0.96 20.58
N PRO A 178 -4.77 0.50 21.26
CA PRO A 178 -4.14 1.31 22.30
C PRO A 178 -3.39 2.54 21.76
N LEU A 179 -2.96 2.54 20.49
CA LEU A 179 -2.19 3.63 19.90
C LEU A 179 -3.06 4.79 19.37
N ALA A 180 -4.23 4.46 18.81
CA ALA A 180 -5.03 5.37 18.03
C ALA A 180 -6.54 5.27 18.29
N GLY A 181 -7.00 4.23 19.01
CA GLY A 181 -8.42 3.99 19.26
C GLY A 181 -9.09 5.09 20.07
N TRP A 182 -8.36 5.74 20.98
CA TRP A 182 -8.87 6.88 21.76
C TRP A 182 -9.26 8.07 20.86
N ALA A 183 -8.53 8.29 19.77
CA ALA A 183 -8.82 9.36 18.81
C ALA A 183 -10.05 9.06 17.94
N ALA A 184 -10.53 7.83 17.92
CA ALA A 184 -11.74 7.44 17.20
C ALA A 184 -13.02 7.58 18.05
N VAL A 185 -12.90 7.79 19.36
CA VAL A 185 -14.05 7.87 20.28
C VAL A 185 -15.09 8.90 19.83
N PRO A 186 -14.74 10.13 19.39
CA PRO A 186 -15.72 11.11 18.92
C PRO A 186 -16.57 10.64 17.72
N ALA A 187 -16.05 9.71 16.92
CA ALA A 187 -16.79 9.17 15.77
C ALA A 187 -17.99 8.32 16.19
N PHE A 188 -18.00 7.75 17.39
CA PHE A 188 -19.12 6.93 17.86
C PHE A 188 -20.35 7.76 18.26
N ASP A 189 -20.14 9.06 18.54
CA ASP A 189 -21.23 10.01 18.82
C ASP A 189 -21.72 10.72 17.55
N ASP A 190 -21.01 10.57 16.41
CA ASP A 190 -21.38 11.10 15.10
C ASP A 190 -21.61 9.94 14.08
N PRO A 191 -22.88 9.55 13.84
CA PRO A 191 -23.19 8.46 12.91
C PRO A 191 -22.65 8.68 11.49
N VAL A 192 -22.53 9.95 11.06
CA VAL A 192 -21.98 10.29 9.74
C VAL A 192 -20.48 10.05 9.71
N ALA A 193 -19.76 10.48 10.75
CA ALA A 193 -18.32 10.23 10.88
C ALA A 193 -18.00 8.73 10.99
N LEU A 194 -18.79 7.99 11.76
CA LEU A 194 -18.65 6.54 11.89
C LEU A 194 -18.89 5.82 10.56
N ALA A 195 -19.99 6.14 9.86
CA ALA A 195 -20.30 5.56 8.57
C ALA A 195 -19.21 5.90 7.51
N ALA A 196 -18.74 7.16 7.51
CA ALA A 196 -17.65 7.59 6.64
C ALA A 196 -16.35 6.85 6.95
N GLY A 197 -15.98 6.67 8.23
CA GLY A 197 -14.80 5.92 8.65
C GLY A 197 -14.84 4.45 8.23
N ILE A 198 -16.01 3.79 8.34
CA ILE A 198 -16.24 2.44 7.83
C ILE A 198 -16.11 2.42 6.30
N GLY A 199 -16.68 3.42 5.61
CA GLY A 199 -16.55 3.60 4.17
C GLY A 199 -15.10 3.75 3.71
N VAL A 200 -14.29 4.52 4.46
CA VAL A 200 -12.85 4.64 4.22
C VAL A 200 -12.17 3.27 4.34
N GLY A 201 -12.47 2.47 5.36
CA GLY A 201 -11.90 1.12 5.48
C GLY A 201 -12.27 0.20 4.33
N LEU A 202 -13.51 0.25 3.86
CA LEU A 202 -14.00 -0.53 2.72
C LEU A 202 -13.29 -0.09 1.43
N THR A 203 -13.26 1.22 1.15
CA THR A 203 -12.72 1.78 -0.09
C THR A 203 -11.20 1.76 -0.15
N SER A 204 -10.51 1.99 0.99
CA SER A 204 -9.04 2.04 1.03
C SER A 204 -8.37 0.68 1.23
N SER A 205 -9.09 -0.33 1.73
CA SER A 205 -8.46 -1.61 2.11
C SER A 205 -9.15 -2.80 1.44
N VAL A 206 -10.47 -2.95 1.55
CA VAL A 206 -11.15 -4.15 1.09
C VAL A 206 -11.27 -4.18 -0.43
N ILE A 207 -11.81 -3.12 -1.03
CA ILE A 207 -12.05 -3.04 -2.49
C ILE A 207 -10.71 -3.07 -3.27
N PRO A 208 -9.71 -2.21 -2.97
CA PRO A 208 -8.46 -2.23 -3.71
C PRO A 208 -7.78 -3.58 -3.66
N TYR A 209 -7.75 -4.19 -2.50
CA TYR A 209 -7.07 -5.47 -2.33
C TYR A 209 -7.72 -6.60 -3.15
N ILE A 210 -9.05 -6.68 -3.18
CA ILE A 210 -9.76 -7.65 -4.01
C ILE A 210 -9.48 -7.37 -5.50
N CYS A 211 -9.54 -6.10 -5.90
CA CYS A 211 -9.27 -5.69 -7.28
C CYS A 211 -7.83 -6.02 -7.69
N ASP A 212 -6.84 -5.78 -6.83
CA ASP A 212 -5.44 -6.11 -7.07
C ASP A 212 -5.24 -7.62 -7.24
N GLN A 213 -5.84 -8.44 -6.38
CA GLN A 213 -5.78 -9.89 -6.51
C GLN A 213 -6.40 -10.38 -7.84
N LEU A 214 -7.49 -9.77 -8.28
CA LEU A 214 -8.13 -10.10 -9.55
C LEU A 214 -7.29 -9.62 -10.75
N ALA A 215 -6.65 -8.46 -10.65
CA ALA A 215 -5.74 -7.93 -11.65
C ALA A 215 -4.49 -8.80 -11.78
N MET A 216 -3.81 -9.13 -10.68
CA MET A 216 -2.60 -9.96 -10.67
C MET A 216 -2.82 -11.37 -11.23
N ARG A 217 -4.03 -11.94 -11.06
CA ARG A 217 -4.37 -13.26 -11.63
C ARG A 217 -4.56 -13.23 -13.15
N ARG A 218 -4.79 -12.07 -13.75
CA ARG A 218 -5.21 -11.92 -15.15
C ARG A 218 -4.25 -11.10 -16.00
N LEU A 219 -3.38 -10.31 -15.39
CA LEU A 219 -2.39 -9.48 -16.07
C LEU A 219 -1.01 -10.13 -16.05
N ALA A 220 -0.25 -9.96 -17.15
CA ALA A 220 1.16 -10.27 -17.14
C ALA A 220 1.89 -9.40 -16.10
N ARG A 221 2.90 -9.96 -15.40
CA ARG A 221 3.66 -9.27 -14.37
C ARG A 221 4.20 -7.91 -14.83
N SER A 222 4.72 -7.85 -16.05
CA SER A 222 5.24 -6.60 -16.63
C SER A 222 4.15 -5.53 -16.82
N THR A 223 2.96 -5.93 -17.22
CA THR A 223 1.81 -5.02 -17.38
C THR A 223 1.34 -4.50 -16.03
N TYR A 224 1.24 -5.39 -15.03
CA TYR A 224 0.86 -5.00 -13.67
C TYR A 224 1.88 -4.03 -13.07
N ALA A 225 3.18 -4.32 -13.17
CA ALA A 225 4.25 -3.43 -12.70
C ALA A 225 4.22 -2.05 -13.38
N LEU A 226 3.98 -2.00 -14.71
CA LEU A 226 3.81 -0.73 -15.41
C LEU A 226 2.61 0.06 -14.88
N MET A 227 1.50 -0.61 -14.59
CA MET A 227 0.30 0.05 -14.05
C MET A 227 0.53 0.56 -12.63
N VAL A 228 1.24 -0.19 -11.78
CA VAL A 228 1.63 0.23 -10.41
C VAL A 228 2.46 1.52 -10.46
N SER A 229 3.27 1.73 -11.50
CA SER A 229 4.04 2.98 -11.64
C SER A 229 3.18 4.23 -11.74
N LEU A 230 1.91 4.10 -12.14
CA LEU A 230 0.97 5.22 -12.25
C LEU A 230 0.31 5.60 -10.91
N LEU A 231 0.51 4.82 -9.85
CA LEU A 231 -0.12 5.07 -8.55
C LEU A 231 0.17 6.47 -7.99
N PRO A 232 1.42 7.01 -7.98
CA PRO A 232 1.66 8.36 -7.50
C PRO A 232 0.96 9.43 -8.34
N ALA A 233 0.89 9.23 -9.68
CA ALA A 233 0.14 10.14 -10.55
C ALA A 233 -1.37 10.06 -10.27
N THR A 234 -1.91 8.88 -10.03
CA THR A 234 -3.32 8.69 -9.64
C THR A 234 -3.61 9.40 -8.31
N ALA A 235 -2.71 9.30 -7.33
CA ALA A 235 -2.83 10.01 -6.06
C ALA A 235 -2.88 11.53 -6.25
N THR A 236 -2.01 12.07 -7.10
CA THR A 236 -1.98 13.49 -7.43
C THR A 236 -3.28 13.94 -8.09
N VAL A 237 -3.76 13.20 -9.09
CA VAL A 237 -5.01 13.52 -9.80
C VAL A 237 -6.20 13.49 -8.84
N ILE A 238 -6.29 12.49 -7.96
CA ILE A 238 -7.36 12.39 -6.96
C ILE A 238 -7.23 13.51 -5.93
N GLY A 239 -6.02 13.85 -5.49
CA GLY A 239 -5.76 14.99 -4.62
C GLY A 239 -6.25 16.31 -5.21
N VAL A 240 -6.03 16.54 -6.51
CA VAL A 240 -6.55 17.72 -7.22
C VAL A 240 -8.08 17.71 -7.27
N ILE A 241 -8.69 16.59 -7.68
CA ILE A 241 -10.13 16.50 -7.92
C ILE A 241 -10.94 16.54 -6.61
N VAL A 242 -10.50 15.82 -5.58
CA VAL A 242 -11.28 15.63 -4.35
C VAL A 242 -10.89 16.63 -3.27
N LEU A 243 -9.60 16.94 -3.16
CA LEU A 243 -9.06 17.78 -2.08
C LEU A 243 -8.69 19.19 -2.54
N ALA A 244 -8.86 19.51 -3.84
CA ALA A 244 -8.43 20.76 -4.46
C ALA A 244 -6.92 21.07 -4.21
N GLN A 245 -6.11 20.06 -4.04
CA GLN A 245 -4.65 20.17 -3.87
C GLN A 245 -3.99 20.44 -5.21
N ILE A 246 -3.83 21.71 -5.58
CA ILE A 246 -3.20 22.08 -6.84
C ILE A 246 -1.68 22.01 -6.69
N PRO A 247 -1.00 21.04 -7.36
CA PRO A 247 0.44 20.88 -7.22
C PRO A 247 1.18 22.02 -7.92
N SER A 248 2.29 22.45 -7.34
CA SER A 248 3.26 23.33 -8.01
C SER A 248 3.96 22.60 -9.17
N TRP A 249 4.58 23.34 -10.08
CA TRP A 249 5.33 22.74 -11.19
C TRP A 249 6.50 21.86 -10.71
N VAL A 250 7.09 22.18 -9.55
CA VAL A 250 8.15 21.38 -8.93
C VAL A 250 7.59 20.05 -8.43
N GLU A 251 6.42 20.05 -7.81
CA GLU A 251 5.75 18.83 -7.37
C GLU A 251 5.33 17.96 -8.55
N VAL A 252 4.80 18.57 -9.63
CA VAL A 252 4.48 17.83 -10.86
C VAL A 252 5.74 17.16 -11.45
N ALA A 253 6.86 17.89 -11.51
CA ALA A 253 8.13 17.33 -11.99
C ALA A 253 8.65 16.22 -11.07
N GLY A 254 8.56 16.38 -9.75
CA GLY A 254 8.94 15.37 -8.77
C GLY A 254 8.11 14.09 -8.91
N VAL A 255 6.80 14.20 -8.98
CA VAL A 255 5.90 13.06 -9.22
C VAL A 255 6.20 12.38 -10.56
N ALA A 256 6.40 13.14 -11.63
CA ALA A 256 6.73 12.59 -12.95
C ALA A 256 8.05 11.79 -12.95
N LEU A 257 9.08 12.28 -12.25
CA LEU A 257 10.35 11.57 -12.09
C LEU A 257 10.19 10.26 -11.30
N VAL A 258 9.41 10.27 -10.22
CA VAL A 258 9.13 9.05 -9.44
C VAL A 258 8.35 8.04 -10.28
N VAL A 259 7.31 8.48 -10.99
CA VAL A 259 6.53 7.63 -11.92
C VAL A 259 7.43 7.00 -12.98
N ALA A 260 8.32 7.80 -13.59
CA ALA A 260 9.29 7.30 -14.57
C ALA A 260 10.26 6.29 -13.94
N GLY A 261 10.74 6.56 -12.72
CA GLY A 261 11.61 5.65 -11.97
C GLY A 261 10.92 4.29 -11.72
N VAL A 262 9.68 4.31 -11.22
CA VAL A 262 8.91 3.06 -11.00
C VAL A 262 8.62 2.35 -12.33
N ALA A 263 8.32 3.07 -13.41
CA ALA A 263 8.08 2.48 -14.73
C ALA A 263 9.32 1.80 -15.34
N VAL A 264 10.51 2.35 -15.07
CA VAL A 264 11.79 1.78 -15.53
C VAL A 264 12.21 0.59 -14.69
N HIS A 265 11.85 0.56 -13.41
CA HIS A 265 12.17 -0.53 -12.48
C HIS A 265 11.66 -1.89 -12.99
N ARG A 266 12.43 -2.97 -12.74
CA ARG A 266 12.00 -4.37 -12.91
C ARG A 266 12.35 -5.17 -11.66
N GLU A 267 11.37 -5.88 -11.13
CA GLU A 267 11.65 -6.94 -10.18
C GLU A 267 12.52 -8.02 -10.84
N PRO A 268 13.47 -8.65 -10.09
CA PRO A 268 14.14 -9.85 -10.57
C PRO A 268 13.06 -10.86 -10.97
N ALA A 269 13.17 -11.45 -12.15
CA ALA A 269 12.32 -12.57 -12.51
C ALA A 269 12.55 -13.63 -11.42
N ASP A 270 11.54 -13.91 -10.59
CA ASP A 270 11.54 -15.12 -9.77
C ASP A 270 11.84 -16.24 -10.75
N ALA A 271 12.87 -17.06 -10.47
CA ALA A 271 13.23 -18.18 -11.31
C ALA A 271 11.92 -18.94 -11.60
N GLU A 272 11.59 -19.02 -12.88
CA GLU A 272 10.41 -19.75 -13.36
C GLU A 272 10.43 -21.11 -12.64
N PRO A 273 9.33 -21.53 -11.97
CA PRO A 273 9.32 -22.85 -11.34
C PRO A 273 9.85 -23.85 -12.38
N ALA A 274 10.88 -24.63 -12.01
CA ALA A 274 11.44 -25.62 -12.91
C ALA A 274 10.26 -26.40 -13.52
N PRO A 275 10.23 -26.60 -14.85
CA PRO A 275 9.14 -27.33 -15.49
C PRO A 275 8.95 -28.64 -14.74
N GLU A 276 7.71 -28.94 -14.35
CA GLU A 276 7.40 -30.19 -13.68
C GLU A 276 8.02 -31.32 -14.49
N PRO A 277 8.76 -32.25 -13.85
CA PRO A 277 9.36 -33.36 -14.56
C PRO A 277 8.25 -34.09 -15.31
N ASP A 278 8.46 -34.20 -16.62
CA ASP A 278 7.50 -34.78 -17.56
C ASP A 278 7.06 -36.15 -17.05
N ALA A 279 5.81 -36.24 -16.64
CA ALA A 279 5.23 -37.47 -16.09
C ALA A 279 5.38 -38.65 -17.09
N SER A 280 5.60 -38.36 -18.37
CA SER A 280 5.89 -39.34 -19.41
C SER A 280 7.28 -39.98 -19.26
N ALA A 281 8.27 -39.26 -18.71
CA ALA A 281 9.63 -39.79 -18.49
C ALA A 281 9.69 -40.75 -17.29
N LEU A 282 8.82 -40.57 -16.28
CA LEU A 282 8.70 -41.46 -15.12
C LEU A 282 8.00 -42.79 -15.48
N ALA A 283 7.07 -42.76 -16.43
CA ALA A 283 6.36 -43.97 -16.89
C ALA A 283 7.26 -44.87 -17.79
N ALA A 284 8.27 -44.28 -18.46
CA ALA A 284 9.18 -45.02 -19.32
C ALA A 284 10.33 -45.74 -18.58
N SER A 285 10.59 -45.42 -17.31
CA SER A 285 11.67 -46.01 -16.49
C SER A 285 11.16 -47.16 -15.58
N SER A 286 9.86 -47.48 -15.60
CA SER A 286 9.23 -48.55 -14.80
C SER A 286 8.71 -49.72 -15.65
N GLY A 287 9.12 -49.83 -16.93
CA GLY A 287 8.80 -50.93 -17.85
C GLY A 287 9.92 -51.94 -18.03
#